data_bbd487307fac47f53c60dab2c9d3f5b8
#
_entry.id   bbd487307fac47f53c60dab2c9d3f5b8
#
_cell.length_a   1.000
_cell.length_b   1.000
_cell.length_c   1.000
_cell.angle_alpha   90.00
_cell.angle_beta   90.00
_cell.angle_gamma   90.00
#
_symmetry.space_group_name_H-M   'P 1'
#
loop_
_entity.id
_entity.type
_entity.pdbx_description
1 polymer ?
#
loop_
_entity_poly.entity_id
_entity_poly.type
_entity_poly.pdbx_seq_one_letter_code
_entity_poly.pdbx_strand_id
1 'polypeptide(L)'
;MAGRIGCGRGYPHTVTYVPVKIGVSAEVELTVTKADTARALRSGEVAVLATPRVVGLCEEAAIAALAGQLSDQETSVGTRIELAHLSPVMVGSRVRACATLEKMEGRRLLFNVTVTDRSGLVAAGRLTRVVVETRQFMEKAR
;
A
#
# COMPACT_ATOMS: atom_id res chain seq x y z
N MET A 1 -6.95 15.65 -17.85
CA MET A 1 -6.57 15.31 -17.81
C MET A 1 -5.70 15.29 -17.39
N ALA A 2 -5.41 15.17 -17.18
CA ALA A 2 -4.77 15.16 -16.69
C ALA A 2 -3.71 15.05 -16.95
N GLY A 3 -3.30 15.16 -16.92
CA GLY A 3 -2.32 15.26 -17.03
C GLY A 3 -1.26 14.44 -17.37
N ARG A 4 -1.01 14.17 -18.43
CA ARG A 4 -0.01 13.51 -18.79
C ARG A 4 1.06 14.36 -18.92
N ILE A 5 1.99 14.24 -18.34
CA ILE A 5 3.03 15.03 -18.45
C ILE A 5 4.00 14.62 -19.20
N GLY A 6 4.58 15.03 -19.61
CA GLY A 6 5.52 14.74 -20.25
C GLY A 6 5.83 14.27 -21.18
N CYS A 7 5.66 13.99 -21.47
CA CYS A 7 5.80 13.53 -22.25
C CYS A 7 6.55 13.41 -23.06
N GLY A 8 6.62 12.98 -23.33
CA GLY A 8 7.18 12.62 -24.27
C GLY A 8 8.31 13.12 -24.70
N ARG A 9 8.65 13.97 -24.37
CA ARG A 9 9.58 14.48 -24.77
C ARG A 9 10.61 13.78 -24.62
N GLY A 10 11.16 13.44 -24.95
CA GLY A 10 12.33 13.04 -24.85
C GLY A 10 12.54 11.68 -24.50
N TYR A 11 11.76 11.07 -24.00
CA TYR A 11 12.03 9.86 -23.64
C TYR A 11 11.40 8.97 -24.43
N PRO A 12 11.88 8.51 -25.20
CA PRO A 12 11.47 7.72 -26.13
C PRO A 12 10.81 6.59 -25.53
N HIS A 13 11.23 5.95 -24.87
CA HIS A 13 10.71 4.82 -24.49
C HIS A 13 10.13 5.08 -23.34
N THR A 14 9.88 6.08 -23.18
CA THR A 14 9.56 6.42 -22.14
C THR A 14 8.36 6.17 -21.63
N VAL A 15 8.16 6.03 -20.54
CA VAL A 15 7.13 5.89 -19.82
C VAL A 15 6.42 7.09 -19.80
N THR A 16 5.21 7.11 -20.03
CA THR A 16 4.47 8.25 -19.95
C THR A 16 4.12 8.39 -18.56
N TYR A 17 4.45 9.45 -17.97
CA TYR A 17 4.28 9.65 -16.62
C TYR A 17 3.03 10.43 -16.36
N VAL A 18 2.12 9.92 -15.64
CA VAL A 18 0.91 10.60 -15.26
C VAL A 18 0.94 10.81 -13.76
N PRO A 19 0.87 12.03 -13.31
CA PRO A 19 0.91 12.26 -11.87
C PRO A 19 -0.34 11.71 -11.21
N VAL A 20 -0.15 11.09 -10.10
CA VAL A 20 -1.24 10.57 -9.28
C VAL A 20 -1.81 11.72 -8.47
N LYS A 21 -3.10 11.75 -8.33
CA LYS A 21 -3.75 12.84 -7.60
C LYS A 21 -3.47 12.73 -6.11
N ILE A 22 -2.93 13.77 -5.52
CA ILE A 22 -2.69 13.82 -4.08
C ILE A 22 -4.04 13.77 -3.36
N GLY A 23 -4.11 13.02 -2.30
CA GLY A 23 -5.33 12.89 -1.51
C GLY A 23 -6.18 11.69 -1.86
N VAL A 24 -5.83 10.94 -2.92
CA VAL A 24 -6.57 9.70 -3.20
C VAL A 24 -6.43 8.78 -2.00
N SER A 25 -7.51 8.12 -1.64
CA SER A 25 -7.50 7.23 -0.49
C SER A 25 -8.44 6.07 -0.72
N ALA A 26 -8.25 5.01 0.04
CA ALA A 26 -9.11 3.85 0.02
C ALA A 26 -9.04 3.12 1.34
N GLU A 27 -10.06 2.33 1.61
CA GLU A 27 -10.11 1.50 2.80
C GLU A 27 -10.32 0.07 2.39
N VAL A 28 -9.73 -0.84 3.11
CA VAL A 28 -10.00 -2.27 2.97
C VAL A 28 -10.25 -2.85 4.35
N GLU A 29 -11.10 -3.84 4.42
CA GLU A 29 -11.46 -4.48 5.69
C GLU A 29 -10.97 -5.91 5.72
N LEU A 30 -10.69 -6.40 6.91
CA LEU A 30 -10.31 -7.78 7.14
C LEU A 30 -11.03 -8.27 8.39
N THR A 31 -11.69 -9.42 8.30
CA THR A 31 -12.09 -10.15 9.48
C THR A 31 -10.96 -11.11 9.77
N VAL A 32 -10.35 -10.99 10.93
CA VAL A 32 -9.15 -11.74 11.28
C VAL A 32 -9.48 -13.23 11.40
N THR A 33 -8.73 -14.07 10.68
CA THR A 33 -8.88 -15.52 10.76
C THR A 33 -7.63 -16.13 11.39
N LYS A 34 -7.65 -17.42 11.64
CA LYS A 34 -6.48 -18.10 12.17
C LYS A 34 -5.26 -17.96 11.26
N ALA A 35 -5.49 -17.91 9.95
CA ALA A 35 -4.39 -17.77 8.98
C ALA A 35 -3.70 -16.41 9.06
N ASP A 36 -4.34 -15.43 9.68
CA ASP A 36 -3.82 -14.07 9.79
C ASP A 36 -3.01 -13.86 11.08
N THR A 37 -2.87 -14.88 11.91
CA THR A 37 -2.25 -14.72 13.22
C THR A 37 -0.72 -14.75 13.16
N ALA A 38 -0.09 -14.17 14.17
CA ALA A 38 1.35 -14.18 14.29
C ALA A 38 1.88 -15.61 14.31
N ARG A 39 1.18 -16.50 15.00
CA ARG A 39 1.60 -17.90 15.03
C ARG A 39 1.53 -18.55 13.65
N ALA A 40 0.44 -18.33 12.90
CA ALA A 40 0.29 -18.92 11.57
C ALA A 40 1.31 -18.36 10.59
N LEU A 41 1.64 -17.07 10.68
CA LEU A 41 2.59 -16.45 9.77
C LEU A 41 4.02 -16.54 10.28
N ARG A 42 4.22 -17.20 11.40
CA ARG A 42 5.56 -17.41 11.98
C ARG A 42 6.28 -16.10 12.28
N SER A 43 5.51 -15.10 12.67
CA SER A 43 6.06 -13.81 13.06
C SER A 43 5.94 -13.57 14.55
N GLY A 44 5.56 -14.57 15.31
CA GLY A 44 5.42 -14.52 16.76
C GLY A 44 4.78 -15.79 17.25
N GLU A 45 4.47 -15.83 18.55
CA GLU A 45 3.98 -17.05 19.16
C GLU A 45 2.57 -16.93 19.72
N VAL A 46 1.88 -15.87 19.37
CA VAL A 46 0.53 -15.62 19.89
C VAL A 46 -0.50 -15.64 18.78
N ALA A 47 -1.72 -15.94 19.13
CA ALA A 47 -2.80 -16.10 18.16
C ALA A 47 -3.59 -14.80 18.01
N VAL A 48 -2.91 -13.74 17.63
CA VAL A 48 -3.53 -12.45 17.34
C VAL A 48 -3.07 -11.99 15.96
N LEU A 49 -3.73 -11.02 15.41
CA LEU A 49 -3.39 -10.48 14.08
C LEU A 49 -1.90 -10.17 13.97
N ALA A 50 -1.26 -10.75 12.98
CA ALA A 50 0.18 -10.64 12.80
C ALA A 50 0.58 -9.30 12.23
N THR A 51 1.70 -8.75 12.68
CA THR A 51 2.23 -7.50 12.13
C THR A 51 2.47 -7.58 10.62
N PRO A 52 3.08 -8.63 10.06
CA PRO A 52 3.21 -8.71 8.60
C PRO A 52 1.86 -8.70 7.87
N ARG A 53 0.81 -9.23 8.49
CA ARG A 53 -0.52 -9.18 7.86
C ARG A 53 -1.07 -7.76 7.87
N VAL A 54 -0.79 -7.02 8.94
CA VAL A 54 -1.17 -5.61 9.02
C VAL A 54 -0.46 -4.82 7.93
N VAL A 55 0.83 -5.08 7.72
CA VAL A 55 1.61 -4.45 6.65
C VAL A 55 0.95 -4.73 5.30
N GLY A 56 0.63 -6.00 5.03
CA GLY A 56 -0.03 -6.37 3.78
C GLY A 56 -1.36 -5.68 3.59
N LEU A 57 -2.13 -5.51 4.66
CA LEU A 57 -3.42 -4.84 4.59
C LEU A 57 -3.25 -3.36 4.23
N CYS A 58 -2.23 -2.71 4.77
CA CYS A 58 -1.92 -1.33 4.43
C CYS A 58 -1.51 -1.21 2.96
N GLU A 59 -0.77 -2.19 2.46
CA GLU A 59 -0.40 -2.20 1.05
C GLU A 59 -1.62 -2.41 0.17
N GLU A 60 -2.53 -3.28 0.55
CA GLU A 60 -3.79 -3.47 -0.18
C GLU A 60 -4.57 -2.17 -0.26
N ALA A 61 -4.64 -1.43 0.83
CA ALA A 61 -5.35 -0.15 0.86
C ALA A 61 -4.68 0.87 -0.08
N ALA A 62 -3.35 0.90 -0.11
CA ALA A 62 -2.63 1.82 -0.99
C ALA A 62 -2.84 1.46 -2.46
N ILE A 63 -2.83 0.17 -2.79
CA ILE A 63 -3.11 -0.29 -4.14
C ILE A 63 -4.53 0.12 -4.54
N ALA A 64 -5.49 -0.05 -3.63
CA ALA A 64 -6.87 0.33 -3.91
C ALA A 64 -7.00 1.85 -4.11
N ALA A 65 -6.23 2.64 -3.37
CA ALA A 65 -6.25 4.09 -3.52
C ALA A 65 -5.72 4.53 -4.90
N LEU A 66 -4.87 3.72 -5.52
CA LEU A 66 -4.29 4.02 -6.82
C LEU A 66 -5.14 3.54 -7.99
N ALA A 67 -6.31 2.95 -7.73
CA ALA A 67 -7.15 2.43 -8.79
C ALA A 67 -7.49 3.56 -9.77
N GLY A 68 -7.25 3.31 -11.05
CA GLY A 68 -7.52 4.30 -12.09
C GLY A 68 -6.52 5.44 -12.19
N GLN A 69 -5.48 5.44 -11.36
CA GLN A 69 -4.49 6.51 -11.36
C GLN A 69 -3.25 6.21 -12.21
N LEU A 70 -3.01 4.97 -12.54
CA LEU A 70 -1.81 4.56 -13.29
C LEU A 70 -2.21 4.07 -14.69
N SER A 71 -1.27 4.13 -15.62
CA SER A 71 -1.54 3.62 -16.95
C SER A 71 -1.51 2.09 -16.95
N ASP A 72 -1.97 1.48 -18.03
CA ASP A 72 -2.02 0.02 -18.13
C ASP A 72 -0.65 -0.63 -18.08
N GLN A 73 0.40 0.08 -18.47
CA GLN A 73 1.73 -0.46 -18.46
C GLN A 73 2.44 -0.25 -17.13
N GLU A 74 1.81 0.49 -16.24
CA GLU A 74 2.43 0.85 -14.97
C GLU A 74 1.81 0.15 -13.80
N THR A 75 2.59 -0.05 -12.77
CA THR A 75 2.09 -0.53 -11.48
C THR A 75 2.91 0.14 -10.38
N SER A 76 2.61 -0.16 -9.15
CA SER A 76 3.42 0.34 -8.05
C SER A 76 3.93 -0.83 -7.23
N VAL A 77 5.09 -0.67 -6.63
CA VAL A 77 5.67 -1.66 -5.73
C VAL A 77 6.03 -1.00 -4.42
N GLY A 78 5.88 -1.72 -3.33
CA GLY A 78 6.24 -1.20 -2.02
C GLY A 78 7.75 -1.22 -1.83
N THR A 79 8.31 -0.13 -1.30
CA THR A 79 9.75 -0.04 -1.10
C THR A 79 10.12 0.24 0.35
N ARG A 80 9.21 0.78 1.14
CA ARG A 80 9.53 1.10 2.52
C ARG A 80 8.24 1.18 3.32
N ILE A 81 8.29 0.69 4.53
CA ILE A 81 7.17 0.86 5.44
C ILE A 81 7.69 1.12 6.85
N GLU A 82 7.09 2.09 7.50
CA GLU A 82 7.33 2.35 8.90
C GLU A 82 5.98 2.25 9.57
N LEU A 83 5.79 1.26 10.40
CA LEU A 83 4.49 1.01 10.98
C LEU A 83 4.62 0.70 12.46
N ALA A 84 3.83 1.36 13.27
CA ALA A 84 3.70 1.03 14.68
C ALA A 84 2.43 0.19 14.81
N HIS A 85 2.56 -1.03 15.30
CA HIS A 85 1.44 -1.93 15.54
C HIS A 85 1.14 -1.83 17.04
N LEU A 86 0.09 -1.14 17.38
CA LEU A 86 -0.12 -0.63 18.73
C LEU A 86 -1.04 -1.46 19.59
N SER A 87 -1.94 -2.22 18.98
CA SER A 87 -2.95 -2.98 19.74
C SER A 87 -3.15 -4.36 19.14
N PRO A 88 -3.29 -5.39 19.97
CA PRO A 88 -3.54 -6.73 19.48
C PRO A 88 -5.00 -6.88 19.04
N VAL A 89 -5.23 -7.70 18.03
CA VAL A 89 -6.58 -7.96 17.52
C VAL A 89 -6.80 -9.47 17.49
N MET A 90 -7.91 -9.91 18.06
CA MET A 90 -8.23 -11.32 18.14
C MET A 90 -8.83 -11.85 16.86
N VAL A 91 -8.69 -13.15 16.67
CA VAL A 91 -9.40 -13.85 15.60
C VAL A 91 -10.89 -13.56 15.73
N GLY A 92 -11.55 -13.28 14.64
CA GLY A 92 -12.98 -12.95 14.59
C GLY A 92 -13.27 -11.46 14.62
N SER A 93 -12.32 -10.65 15.02
CA SER A 93 -12.52 -9.19 15.01
C SER A 93 -12.29 -8.62 13.63
N ARG A 94 -12.87 -7.46 13.37
CA ARG A 94 -12.74 -6.80 12.07
C ARG A 94 -11.86 -5.58 12.19
N VAL A 95 -10.95 -5.43 11.26
CA VAL A 95 -10.10 -4.23 11.17
C VAL A 95 -10.29 -3.55 9.83
N ARG A 96 -9.99 -2.26 9.78
CA ARG A 96 -10.10 -1.47 8.57
C ARG A 96 -8.80 -0.72 8.38
N ALA A 97 -8.17 -0.92 7.24
CA ALA A 97 -6.97 -0.17 6.87
C ALA A 97 -7.33 0.93 5.90
N CYS A 98 -6.79 2.11 6.13
CA CYS A 98 -7.01 3.26 5.26
C CYS A 98 -5.65 3.78 4.81
N ALA A 99 -5.49 4.01 3.52
CA ALA A 99 -4.29 4.61 2.97
C ALA A 99 -4.65 5.87 2.22
N THR A 100 -3.92 6.95 2.46
CA THR A 100 -4.14 8.23 1.78
C THR A 100 -2.82 8.70 1.22
N LEU A 101 -2.80 9.04 -0.07
CA LEU A 101 -1.60 9.56 -0.69
C LEU A 101 -1.36 10.99 -0.24
N GLU A 102 -0.26 11.21 0.46
CA GLU A 102 0.07 12.53 0.96
C GLU A 102 0.99 13.29 0.04
N LYS A 103 1.85 12.59 -0.69
CA LYS A 103 2.90 13.26 -1.42
C LYS A 103 3.40 12.39 -2.55
N MET A 104 3.77 12.99 -3.63
CA MET A 104 4.41 12.30 -4.74
C MET A 104 5.68 13.04 -5.08
N GLU A 105 6.80 12.33 -5.08
CA GLU A 105 8.10 12.89 -5.41
C GLU A 105 8.68 12.07 -6.56
N GLY A 106 8.59 12.59 -7.76
CA GLY A 106 8.96 11.82 -8.93
C GLY A 106 8.04 10.61 -9.04
N ARG A 107 8.62 9.43 -8.97
CA ARG A 107 7.84 8.20 -9.01
C ARG A 107 7.50 7.66 -7.64
N ARG A 108 7.95 8.29 -6.60
CA ARG A 108 7.71 7.82 -5.24
C ARG A 108 6.41 8.35 -4.71
N LEU A 109 5.62 7.46 -4.18
CA LEU A 109 4.31 7.76 -3.63
C LEU A 109 4.36 7.52 -2.14
N LEU A 110 4.13 8.56 -1.36
CA LEU A 110 4.17 8.46 0.09
C LEU A 110 2.76 8.47 0.65
N PHE A 111 2.41 7.39 1.30
CA PHE A 111 1.08 7.22 1.87
C PHE A 111 1.11 7.29 3.38
N ASN A 112 0.08 7.89 3.94
CA ASN A 112 -0.21 7.77 5.35
C ASN A 112 -1.16 6.59 5.51
N VAL A 113 -0.89 5.69 6.43
CA VAL A 113 -1.73 4.50 6.63
C VAL A 113 -2.16 4.40 8.08
N THR A 114 -3.39 3.98 8.28
CA THR A 114 -3.92 3.70 9.61
C THR A 114 -4.73 2.42 9.56
N VAL A 115 -4.75 1.70 10.66
CA VAL A 115 -5.61 0.53 10.82
C VAL A 115 -6.38 0.73 12.11
N THR A 116 -7.68 0.56 12.05
CA THR A 116 -8.55 0.74 13.22
C THR A 116 -9.48 -0.45 13.38
N ASP A 117 -9.93 -0.68 14.59
CA ASP A 117 -11.04 -1.58 14.88
C ASP A 117 -12.08 -0.77 15.65
N ARG A 118 -13.11 -1.45 16.18
CA ARG A 118 -14.15 -0.73 16.89
C ARG A 118 -13.65 -0.09 18.18
N SER A 119 -12.53 -0.50 18.70
CA SER A 119 -11.97 0.06 19.92
C SER A 119 -11.02 1.23 19.67
N GLY A 120 -10.65 1.44 18.43
CA GLY A 120 -9.77 2.56 18.08
C GLY A 120 -8.59 2.17 17.24
N LEU A 121 -7.49 2.87 17.39
CA LEU A 121 -6.32 2.72 16.54
C LEU A 121 -5.58 1.42 16.84
N VAL A 122 -5.38 0.62 15.81
CA VAL A 122 -4.63 -0.63 15.90
C VAL A 122 -3.19 -0.43 15.42
N ALA A 123 -3.02 0.33 14.35
CA ALA A 123 -1.70 0.56 13.79
C ALA A 123 -1.71 1.87 13.00
N ALA A 124 -0.54 2.49 12.87
CA ALA A 124 -0.40 3.71 12.10
C ALA A 124 1.02 3.84 11.59
N GLY A 125 1.19 4.47 10.46
CA GLY A 125 2.52 4.68 9.91
C GLY A 125 2.51 5.25 8.51
N ARG A 126 3.60 4.98 7.79
CA ARG A 126 3.79 5.48 6.44
C ARG A 126 4.29 4.39 5.54
N LEU A 127 3.87 4.45 4.30
CA LEU A 127 4.23 3.47 3.30
C LEU A 127 4.69 4.22 2.07
N THR A 128 5.84 3.83 1.54
CA THR A 128 6.32 4.37 0.27
C THR A 128 6.17 3.31 -0.80
N ARG A 129 5.59 3.71 -1.91
CA ARG A 129 5.49 2.86 -3.09
C ARG A 129 6.14 3.61 -4.24
N VAL A 130 6.57 2.88 -5.25
CA VAL A 130 7.23 3.48 -6.42
C VAL A 130 6.49 3.02 -7.66
N VAL A 131 6.18 3.94 -8.55
CA VAL A 131 5.55 3.62 -9.82
C VAL A 131 6.64 3.06 -10.74
N VAL A 132 6.37 1.92 -11.32
CA VAL A 132 7.30 1.27 -12.24
C VAL A 132 6.57 0.88 -13.52
N GLU A 133 7.31 0.77 -14.60
CA GLU A 133 6.81 0.18 -15.82
C GLU A 133 6.92 -1.34 -15.61
N THR A 134 5.80 -2.01 -15.63
CA THR A 134 5.71 -3.40 -15.16
C THR A 134 6.68 -4.34 -15.87
N ARG A 135 6.74 -4.26 -17.18
CA ARG A 135 7.58 -5.16 -17.94
C ARG A 135 9.05 -4.94 -17.65
N GLN A 136 9.50 -3.69 -17.64
CA GLN A 136 10.89 -3.38 -17.34
C GLN A 136 11.26 -3.80 -15.92
N PHE A 137 10.34 -3.60 -15.00
CA PHE A 137 10.58 -3.99 -13.62
C PHE A 137 10.76 -5.50 -13.51
N MET A 138 9.89 -6.26 -14.16
CA MET A 138 9.98 -7.72 -14.11
C MET A 138 11.26 -8.24 -14.77
N GLU A 139 11.77 -7.55 -15.76
CA GLU A 139 13.03 -7.94 -16.39
C GLU A 139 14.22 -7.85 -15.46
N LYS A 140 14.13 -7.06 -14.41
CA LYS A 140 15.21 -6.92 -13.44
C LYS A 140 15.12 -7.97 -12.33
N ALA A 141 13.98 -8.61 -12.19
CA ALA A 141 13.79 -9.58 -11.10
C ALA A 141 14.58 -10.86 -11.37
N ARG A 142 15.23 -11.40 -10.35
CA ARG A 142 16.00 -12.65 -10.47
C ARG A 142 15.63 -13.61 -9.38
#